data_8fd8175388f64b46094fcd510411d0cb
#
_entry.id   8fd8175388f64b46094fcd510411d0cb
#
_cell.length_a   1.000
_cell.length_b   1.000
_cell.length_c   1.000
_cell.angle_alpha   90.00
_cell.angle_beta   90.00
_cell.angle_gamma   90.00
#
_symmetry.space_group_name_H-M   'P 1'
#
loop_
_entity.id
_entity.type
_entity.pdbx_description
1 polymer ?
#
loop_
_entity_poly.entity_id
_entity_poly.type
_entity_poly.pdbx_seq_one_letter_code
_entity_poly.pdbx_strand_id
1 'polypeptide(L)'
;YFDDETGLHYNRYRYYDPAVGRFVSKDPIGLLGGINLQQYAPNPVEWVDPLGLAGNRANRRAGQILQDQQAASGGHAYSRHGAQTTMAQQEHRAITGIPPDDPCPRRPRPVNSTRFLSNVDQLDAIQRANREMDRTGSSRVTVDMRRVIGEGYRRGGGCPETTTKATVFRGPNGT
;
A
#
# COMPACT_ATOMS: atom_id res chain seq x y z
N TYR A 1 -13.77 -8.49 -10.06
CA TYR A 1 -14.47 -9.72 -10.47
C TYR A 1 -15.97 -9.54 -10.23
N PHE A 2 -16.78 -9.83 -11.25
CA PHE A 2 -18.24 -9.83 -11.15
C PHE A 2 -18.71 -11.22 -10.75
N ASP A 3 -19.58 -11.28 -9.78
CA ASP A 3 -20.19 -12.51 -9.29
C ASP A 3 -21.63 -12.62 -9.84
N ASP A 4 -21.82 -13.50 -10.80
CA ASP A 4 -23.10 -13.69 -11.49
C ASP A 4 -24.23 -14.22 -10.57
N GLU A 5 -23.87 -14.92 -9.49
CA GLU A 5 -24.86 -15.49 -8.55
C GLU A 5 -25.47 -14.42 -7.65
N THR A 6 -24.66 -13.46 -7.22
CA THR A 6 -25.08 -12.40 -6.30
C THR A 6 -25.36 -11.07 -6.99
N GLY A 7 -24.88 -10.87 -8.22
CA GLY A 7 -24.93 -9.60 -8.94
C GLY A 7 -23.99 -8.53 -8.38
N LEU A 8 -23.05 -8.91 -7.53
CA LEU A 8 -22.12 -8.01 -6.87
C LEU A 8 -20.73 -8.04 -7.55
N HIS A 9 -19.97 -6.98 -7.38
CA HIS A 9 -18.55 -6.95 -7.77
C HIS A 9 -17.66 -7.21 -6.57
N TYR A 10 -16.83 -8.25 -6.64
CA TYR A 10 -15.81 -8.54 -5.62
C TYR A 10 -14.60 -7.65 -5.81
N ASN A 11 -14.36 -6.77 -4.85
CA ASN A 11 -13.22 -5.86 -4.77
C ASN A 11 -12.34 -6.24 -3.57
N ARG A 12 -11.77 -7.44 -3.60
CA ARG A 12 -10.84 -8.03 -2.64
C ARG A 12 -11.22 -7.95 -1.14
N TYR A 13 -11.54 -6.77 -0.63
CA TYR A 13 -11.91 -6.59 0.79
C TYR A 13 -13.39 -6.29 0.99
N ARG A 14 -14.10 -5.94 -0.08
CA ARG A 14 -15.53 -5.61 -0.03
C ARG A 14 -16.26 -6.05 -1.28
N TYR A 15 -17.55 -6.28 -1.16
CA TYR A 15 -18.43 -6.43 -2.30
C TYR A 15 -19.08 -5.09 -2.63
N TYR A 16 -19.02 -4.72 -3.89
CA TYR A 16 -19.67 -3.53 -4.42
C TYR A 16 -20.99 -3.91 -5.08
N ASP A 17 -22.05 -3.20 -4.72
CA ASP A 17 -23.37 -3.35 -5.32
C ASP A 17 -23.57 -2.25 -6.39
N PRO A 18 -23.60 -2.63 -7.68
CA PRO A 18 -23.79 -1.66 -8.76
C PRO A 18 -25.19 -1.06 -8.81
N ALA A 19 -26.20 -1.74 -8.25
CA ALA A 19 -27.59 -1.25 -8.25
C ALA A 19 -27.78 -0.06 -7.28
N VAL A 20 -27.03 -0.05 -6.17
CA VAL A 20 -27.09 1.03 -5.19
C VAL A 20 -25.84 1.91 -5.14
N GLY A 21 -24.82 1.59 -5.94
CA GLY A 21 -23.62 2.41 -6.11
C GLY A 21 -22.69 2.49 -4.89
N ARG A 22 -22.71 1.45 -4.03
CA ARG A 22 -21.92 1.44 -2.79
C ARG A 22 -21.44 0.04 -2.42
N PHE A 23 -20.50 -0.04 -1.46
CA PHE A 23 -20.13 -1.31 -0.84
C PHE A 23 -21.23 -1.84 0.08
N VAL A 24 -21.46 -3.15 0.07
CA VAL A 24 -22.45 -3.81 0.94
C VAL A 24 -21.97 -3.95 2.39
N SER A 25 -20.66 -3.88 2.63
CA SER A 25 -20.05 -3.93 3.96
C SER A 25 -19.38 -2.61 4.34
N LYS A 26 -19.26 -2.38 5.65
CA LYS A 26 -18.49 -1.24 6.16
C LYS A 26 -17.02 -1.36 5.77
N ASP A 27 -16.35 -0.21 5.62
CA ASP A 27 -14.93 -0.14 5.34
C ASP A 27 -14.14 -0.85 6.46
N PRO A 28 -13.28 -1.85 6.15
CA PRO A 28 -12.47 -2.53 7.15
C PRO A 28 -11.48 -1.60 7.85
N ILE A 29 -11.12 -0.46 7.25
CA ILE A 29 -10.32 0.59 7.90
C ILE A 29 -11.16 1.61 8.67
N GLY A 30 -12.47 1.42 8.74
CA GLY A 30 -13.39 2.24 9.53
C GLY A 30 -13.41 3.70 9.10
N LEU A 31 -13.54 4.61 10.07
CA LEU A 31 -13.58 6.07 9.84
C LEU A 31 -12.30 6.63 9.22
N LEU A 32 -11.19 5.89 9.20
CA LEU A 32 -9.99 6.24 8.44
C LEU A 32 -10.27 6.27 6.93
N GLY A 33 -11.27 5.50 6.47
CA GLY A 33 -11.80 5.51 5.12
C GLY A 33 -12.70 6.70 4.78
N GLY A 34 -13.17 7.46 5.75
CA GLY A 34 -14.11 8.57 5.61
C GLY A 34 -15.37 8.37 6.46
N ILE A 35 -16.20 9.41 6.53
CA ILE A 35 -17.44 9.40 7.34
C ILE A 35 -18.45 8.38 6.79
N ASN A 36 -18.50 8.20 5.46
CA ASN A 36 -19.35 7.21 4.81
C ASN A 36 -18.58 5.90 4.62
N LEU A 37 -18.77 4.97 5.54
CA LEU A 37 -18.08 3.67 5.55
C LEU A 37 -18.45 2.74 4.39
N GLN A 38 -19.48 3.05 3.62
CA GLN A 38 -19.94 2.25 2.49
C GLN A 38 -19.68 2.91 1.13
N GLN A 39 -19.04 4.08 1.13
CA GLN A 39 -18.74 4.81 -0.10
C GLN A 39 -17.75 4.03 -0.98
N TYR A 40 -18.09 3.88 -2.27
CA TYR A 40 -17.20 3.26 -3.25
C TYR A 40 -16.06 4.21 -3.65
N ALA A 41 -16.40 5.39 -4.14
CA ALA A 41 -15.44 6.41 -4.55
C ALA A 41 -16.09 7.79 -4.52
N PRO A 42 -15.30 8.88 -4.45
CA PRO A 42 -15.84 10.24 -4.54
C PRO A 42 -16.53 10.55 -5.88
N ASN A 43 -16.06 9.94 -6.95
CA ASN A 43 -16.65 9.98 -8.29
C ASN A 43 -16.54 8.59 -8.92
N PRO A 44 -17.61 7.77 -8.89
CA PRO A 44 -17.58 6.40 -9.39
C PRO A 44 -17.46 6.28 -10.91
N VAL A 45 -17.62 7.37 -11.66
CA VAL A 45 -17.48 7.37 -13.12
C VAL A 45 -16.00 7.48 -13.54
N GLU A 46 -15.19 8.20 -12.78
CA GLU A 46 -13.78 8.45 -13.11
C GLU A 46 -12.79 7.64 -12.26
N TRP A 47 -13.28 7.01 -11.20
CA TRP A 47 -12.45 6.33 -10.21
C TRP A 47 -12.84 4.87 -10.05
N VAL A 48 -11.83 4.01 -10.07
CA VAL A 48 -11.98 2.57 -9.77
C VAL A 48 -11.30 2.27 -8.44
N ASP A 49 -11.99 1.54 -7.56
CA ASP A 49 -11.42 1.03 -6.30
C ASP A 49 -11.23 -0.50 -6.35
N PRO A 50 -10.12 -0.99 -6.94
CA PRO A 50 -9.90 -2.43 -7.16
C PRO A 50 -9.73 -3.21 -5.86
N LEU A 51 -9.36 -2.54 -4.78
CA LEU A 51 -9.10 -3.16 -3.48
C LEU A 51 -10.27 -2.99 -2.50
N GLY A 52 -11.24 -2.13 -2.81
CA GLY A 52 -12.27 -1.75 -1.85
C GLY A 52 -11.74 -0.88 -0.70
N LEU A 53 -10.60 -0.19 -0.90
CA LEU A 53 -9.92 0.65 0.08
C LEU A 53 -9.45 1.98 -0.50
N ALA A 54 -9.42 2.10 -1.83
CA ALA A 54 -8.95 3.28 -2.54
C ALA A 54 -10.08 4.28 -2.78
N GLY A 55 -9.75 5.54 -2.90
CA GLY A 55 -10.71 6.59 -3.21
C GLY A 55 -11.21 7.37 -2.00
N ASN A 56 -10.86 6.98 -0.78
CA ASN A 56 -11.20 7.78 0.39
C ASN A 56 -10.22 8.96 0.57
N ARG A 57 -10.73 10.03 1.19
CA ARG A 57 -9.97 11.26 1.45
C ARG A 57 -8.72 10.99 2.29
N ALA A 58 -8.80 10.05 3.25
CA ALA A 58 -7.68 9.69 4.12
C ALA A 58 -6.54 9.04 3.35
N ASN A 59 -6.85 8.10 2.44
CA ASN A 59 -5.83 7.43 1.64
C ASN A 59 -5.12 8.39 0.67
N ARG A 60 -5.86 9.34 0.06
CA ARG A 60 -5.26 10.39 -0.76
C ARG A 60 -4.36 11.32 0.05
N ARG A 61 -4.85 11.76 1.23
CA ARG A 61 -4.05 12.61 2.14
C ARG A 61 -2.79 11.89 2.61
N ALA A 62 -2.89 10.62 2.98
CA ALA A 62 -1.73 9.80 3.33
C ALA A 62 -0.73 9.69 2.17
N GLY A 63 -1.23 9.47 0.95
CA GLY A 63 -0.39 9.46 -0.26
C GLY A 63 0.35 10.77 -0.48
N GLN A 64 -0.31 11.92 -0.30
CA GLN A 64 0.34 13.23 -0.41
C GLN A 64 1.44 13.39 0.65
N ILE A 65 1.15 13.06 1.91
CA ILE A 65 2.14 13.13 2.99
C ILE A 65 3.36 12.26 2.68
N LEU A 66 3.15 11.04 2.18
CA LEU A 66 4.23 10.11 1.82
C LEU A 66 5.10 10.65 0.67
N GLN A 67 4.48 11.28 -0.34
CA GLN A 67 5.18 11.94 -1.43
C GLN A 67 6.03 13.12 -0.92
N ASP A 68 5.45 13.97 -0.09
CA ASP A 68 6.13 15.13 0.48
C ASP A 68 7.31 14.69 1.37
N GLN A 69 7.12 13.67 2.20
CA GLN A 69 8.19 13.09 3.02
C GLN A 69 9.30 12.49 2.16
N GLN A 70 8.96 11.76 1.09
CA GLN A 70 9.95 11.21 0.18
C GLN A 70 10.74 12.30 -0.53
N ALA A 71 10.08 13.35 -1.01
CA ALA A 71 10.73 14.50 -1.65
C ALA A 71 11.70 15.22 -0.70
N ALA A 72 11.34 15.37 0.58
CA ALA A 72 12.15 16.01 1.58
C ALA A 72 13.36 15.15 2.02
N SER A 73 13.19 13.82 2.12
CA SER A 73 14.21 12.90 2.66
C SER A 73 15.12 12.28 1.59
N GLY A 74 14.75 12.35 0.32
CA GLY A 74 15.42 11.61 -0.77
C GLY A 74 15.23 10.09 -0.68
N GLY A 75 14.27 9.63 0.13
CA GLY A 75 13.90 8.22 0.26
C GLY A 75 13.17 7.69 -0.98
N HIS A 76 12.72 6.44 -0.91
CA HIS A 76 12.00 5.77 -2.00
C HIS A 76 10.82 4.91 -1.50
N ALA A 77 10.42 5.13 -0.26
CA ALA A 77 9.39 4.30 0.36
C ALA A 77 8.06 4.33 -0.40
N TYR A 78 7.62 5.50 -0.83
CA TYR A 78 6.39 5.66 -1.59
C TYR A 78 6.55 5.15 -3.02
N SER A 79 7.58 5.58 -3.75
CA SER A 79 7.78 5.24 -5.17
C SER A 79 8.02 3.76 -5.43
N ARG A 80 8.66 3.04 -4.50
CA ARG A 80 8.98 1.61 -4.66
C ARG A 80 8.00 0.66 -4.01
N HIS A 81 7.38 1.07 -2.93
CA HIS A 81 6.58 0.21 -2.06
C HIS A 81 5.16 0.72 -1.82
N GLY A 82 4.81 1.87 -2.37
CA GLY A 82 3.50 2.47 -2.20
C GLY A 82 2.38 1.69 -2.89
N ALA A 83 1.15 1.93 -2.45
CA ALA A 83 -0.05 1.29 -2.98
C ALA A 83 -0.30 1.55 -4.49
N GLN A 84 0.29 2.60 -5.06
CA GLN A 84 0.22 2.92 -6.48
C GLN A 84 1.08 2.00 -7.36
N THR A 85 2.04 1.25 -6.78
CA THR A 85 2.82 0.29 -7.55
C THR A 85 2.01 -0.97 -7.86
N THR A 86 2.31 -1.63 -8.97
CA THR A 86 1.59 -2.83 -9.40
C THR A 86 2.30 -4.11 -8.96
N MET A 87 1.56 -5.23 -8.90
CA MET A 87 2.15 -6.54 -8.62
C MET A 87 3.17 -6.94 -9.69
N ALA A 88 2.93 -6.62 -10.97
CA ALA A 88 3.88 -6.87 -12.04
C ALA A 88 5.21 -6.12 -11.84
N GLN A 89 5.17 -4.87 -11.35
CA GLN A 89 6.38 -4.13 -11.00
C GLN A 89 7.13 -4.78 -9.82
N GLN A 90 6.40 -5.28 -8.81
CA GLN A 90 7.02 -5.96 -7.69
C GLN A 90 7.62 -7.31 -8.09
N GLU A 91 6.96 -8.07 -8.95
CA GLU A 91 7.50 -9.30 -9.51
C GLU A 91 8.76 -9.05 -10.35
N HIS A 92 8.69 -8.08 -11.25
CA HIS A 92 9.85 -7.66 -12.06
C HIS A 92 11.05 -7.31 -11.17
N ARG A 93 10.85 -6.52 -10.12
CA ARG A 93 11.91 -6.19 -9.16
C ARG A 93 12.41 -7.42 -8.40
N ALA A 94 11.55 -8.34 -8.04
CA ALA A 94 11.95 -9.57 -7.33
C ALA A 94 12.84 -10.46 -8.20
N ILE A 95 12.63 -10.46 -9.52
CA ILE A 95 13.38 -11.27 -10.49
C ILE A 95 14.66 -10.55 -10.95
N THR A 96 14.56 -9.27 -11.29
CA THR A 96 15.65 -8.52 -11.94
C THR A 96 16.43 -7.62 -11.00
N GLY A 97 15.80 -7.17 -9.91
CA GLY A 97 16.32 -6.14 -9.02
C GLY A 97 16.03 -4.70 -9.48
N ILE A 98 15.36 -4.51 -10.63
CA ILE A 98 15.03 -3.19 -11.19
C ILE A 98 13.79 -2.64 -10.45
N PRO A 99 13.92 -1.52 -9.69
CA PRO A 99 12.79 -0.98 -8.95
C PRO A 99 11.84 -0.16 -9.83
N PRO A 100 10.57 0.05 -9.40
CA PRO A 100 9.59 0.80 -10.18
C PRO A 100 9.95 2.26 -10.49
N ASP A 101 10.76 2.87 -9.64
CA ASP A 101 11.14 4.29 -9.69
C ASP A 101 12.50 4.56 -10.33
N ASP A 102 13.26 3.52 -10.69
CA ASP A 102 14.58 3.63 -11.32
C ASP A 102 14.74 2.50 -12.35
N PRO A 103 14.41 2.75 -13.63
CA PRO A 103 14.46 1.72 -14.66
C PRO A 103 15.89 1.31 -15.08
N CYS A 104 16.92 2.08 -14.68
CA CYS A 104 18.32 1.83 -15.05
C CYS A 104 19.27 1.89 -13.84
N PRO A 105 19.08 1.08 -12.79
CA PRO A 105 19.93 1.11 -11.62
C PRO A 105 21.34 0.61 -11.96
N ARG A 106 22.35 1.19 -11.33
CA ARG A 106 23.77 0.85 -11.62
C ARG A 106 24.14 -0.62 -11.39
N ARG A 107 23.54 -1.27 -10.40
CA ARG A 107 23.79 -2.68 -10.03
C ARG A 107 22.51 -3.34 -9.54
N PRO A 108 21.57 -3.67 -10.43
CA PRO A 108 20.33 -4.32 -10.03
C PRO A 108 20.63 -5.71 -9.45
N ARG A 109 19.95 -6.03 -8.34
CA ARG A 109 20.03 -7.36 -7.72
C ARG A 109 18.64 -7.80 -7.29
N PRO A 110 18.21 -9.02 -7.61
CA PRO A 110 16.97 -9.58 -7.13
C PRO A 110 16.82 -9.45 -5.60
N VAL A 111 15.67 -9.01 -5.14
CA VAL A 111 15.35 -8.80 -3.72
C VAL A 111 13.92 -9.22 -3.43
N ASN A 112 13.59 -9.47 -2.16
CA ASN A 112 12.18 -9.53 -1.78
C ASN A 112 11.54 -8.17 -2.10
N SER A 113 10.43 -8.20 -2.82
CA SER A 113 9.78 -6.98 -3.30
C SER A 113 8.30 -6.99 -2.94
N THR A 114 7.88 -5.98 -2.19
CA THR A 114 6.52 -5.86 -1.68
C THR A 114 5.99 -4.45 -1.89
N ARG A 115 4.66 -4.33 -1.95
CA ARG A 115 3.95 -3.06 -1.93
C ARG A 115 2.97 -3.02 -0.76
N PHE A 116 2.62 -1.85 -0.31
CA PHE A 116 1.50 -1.65 0.60
C PHE A 116 0.17 -1.75 -0.15
N LEU A 117 -0.87 -2.17 0.56
CA LEU A 117 -2.23 -2.23 0.02
C LEU A 117 -2.92 -0.86 0.07
N SER A 118 -2.50 0.01 1.01
CA SER A 118 -3.00 1.38 1.10
C SER A 118 -1.92 2.35 1.57
N ASN A 119 -2.07 3.63 1.19
CA ASN A 119 -1.19 4.69 1.68
C ASN A 119 -1.36 4.95 3.18
N VAL A 120 -2.56 4.70 3.72
CA VAL A 120 -2.83 4.81 5.16
C VAL A 120 -2.02 3.77 5.94
N ASP A 121 -2.01 2.51 5.48
CA ASP A 121 -1.21 1.46 6.11
C ASP A 121 0.29 1.77 6.05
N GLN A 122 0.75 2.28 4.90
CA GLN A 122 2.14 2.67 4.74
C GLN A 122 2.52 3.80 5.71
N LEU A 123 1.71 4.85 5.78
CA LEU A 123 1.95 5.99 6.66
C LEU A 123 1.92 5.58 8.14
N ASP A 124 0.92 4.78 8.57
CA ASP A 124 0.82 4.27 9.94
C ASP A 124 2.05 3.41 10.31
N ALA A 125 2.48 2.52 9.41
CA ALA A 125 3.66 1.69 9.62
C ALA A 125 4.94 2.53 9.79
N ILE A 126 5.14 3.55 8.95
CA ILE A 126 6.28 4.47 9.03
C ILE A 126 6.24 5.26 10.35
N GLN A 127 5.07 5.80 10.72
CA GLN A 127 4.93 6.58 11.96
C GLN A 127 5.19 5.73 13.21
N ARG A 128 4.71 4.47 13.23
CA ARG A 128 5.00 3.53 14.34
C ARG A 128 6.48 3.20 14.41
N ALA A 129 7.10 2.90 13.27
CA ALA A 129 8.53 2.62 13.23
C ALA A 129 9.38 3.80 13.68
N ASN A 130 9.04 5.03 13.25
CA ASN A 130 9.75 6.24 13.65
C ASN A 130 9.69 6.46 15.17
N ARG A 131 8.50 6.34 15.78
CA ARG A 131 8.35 6.41 17.24
C ARG A 131 9.22 5.39 17.97
N GLU A 132 9.30 4.17 17.44
CA GLU A 132 10.12 3.12 18.04
C GLU A 132 11.62 3.36 17.82
N MET A 133 12.01 3.88 16.64
CA MET A 133 13.39 4.31 16.39
C MET A 133 13.82 5.47 17.32
N ASP A 134 12.94 6.43 17.57
CA ASP A 134 13.23 7.55 18.50
C ASP A 134 13.38 7.04 19.94
N ARG A 135 12.58 6.05 20.34
CA ARG A 135 12.65 5.45 21.67
C ARG A 135 13.90 4.59 21.88
N THR A 136 14.36 3.88 20.85
CA THR A 136 15.43 2.85 20.97
C THR A 136 16.79 3.34 20.46
N GLY A 137 16.83 4.45 19.72
CA GLY A 137 18.04 4.90 19.00
C GLY A 137 18.38 4.03 17.78
N SER A 138 17.53 3.09 17.39
CA SER A 138 17.76 2.20 16.25
C SER A 138 17.55 2.95 14.93
N SER A 139 18.35 2.64 13.91
CA SER A 139 18.14 3.13 12.55
C SER A 139 17.27 2.20 11.68
N ARG A 140 16.83 1.07 12.25
CA ARG A 140 16.01 0.08 11.58
C ARG A 140 15.01 -0.53 12.55
N VAL A 141 13.73 -0.53 12.18
CA VAL A 141 12.65 -1.14 12.98
C VAL A 141 11.72 -1.93 12.08
N THR A 142 11.29 -3.08 12.55
CA THR A 142 10.21 -3.87 11.93
C THR A 142 8.98 -3.78 12.82
N VAL A 143 7.88 -3.27 12.27
CA VAL A 143 6.58 -3.19 12.93
C VAL A 143 5.66 -4.29 12.42
N ASP A 144 4.91 -4.91 13.32
CA ASP A 144 3.82 -5.84 12.99
C ASP A 144 2.48 -5.13 13.20
N MET A 145 1.74 -4.96 12.12
CA MET A 145 0.45 -4.26 12.13
C MET A 145 -0.72 -5.16 12.53
N ARG A 146 -0.46 -6.47 12.76
CA ARG A 146 -1.45 -7.50 13.12
C ARG A 146 -2.63 -7.62 12.17
N ARG A 147 -2.50 -7.08 10.96
CA ARG A 147 -3.42 -7.23 9.82
C ARG A 147 -2.59 -7.24 8.55
N VAL A 148 -3.14 -7.77 7.47
CA VAL A 148 -2.46 -7.74 6.16
C VAL A 148 -2.40 -6.30 5.68
N ILE A 149 -1.17 -5.80 5.45
CA ILE A 149 -0.89 -4.44 5.01
C ILE A 149 -0.16 -4.38 3.67
N GLY A 150 0.35 -5.51 3.20
CA GLY A 150 1.15 -5.57 1.99
C GLY A 150 1.08 -6.92 1.31
N GLU A 151 1.57 -6.94 0.08
CA GLU A 151 1.70 -8.13 -0.74
C GLU A 151 2.92 -8.00 -1.65
N GLY A 152 3.45 -9.12 -2.13
CA GLY A 152 4.59 -9.10 -3.04
C GLY A 152 5.21 -10.46 -3.24
N TYR A 153 6.46 -10.45 -3.68
CA TYR A 153 7.19 -11.64 -4.11
C TYR A 153 8.49 -11.80 -3.32
N ARG A 154 8.88 -13.04 -3.10
CA ARG A 154 10.23 -13.36 -2.66
C ARG A 154 11.23 -13.12 -3.79
N ARG A 155 12.48 -12.98 -3.41
CA ARG A 155 13.61 -12.92 -4.34
C ARG A 155 13.55 -14.09 -5.33
N GLY A 156 13.56 -13.76 -6.62
CA GLY A 156 13.44 -14.74 -7.71
C GLY A 156 12.00 -14.91 -8.22
N GLY A 157 11.01 -14.22 -7.65
CA GLY A 157 9.60 -14.32 -8.08
C GLY A 157 8.88 -15.53 -7.47
N GLY A 158 7.86 -16.02 -8.15
CA GLY A 158 7.05 -17.16 -7.72
C GLY A 158 5.62 -16.76 -7.36
N CYS A 159 5.00 -17.45 -6.39
CA CYS A 159 3.68 -17.08 -5.90
C CYS A 159 3.74 -15.83 -5.01
N PRO A 160 2.82 -14.87 -5.16
CA PRO A 160 2.77 -13.71 -4.29
C PRO A 160 2.37 -14.11 -2.86
N GLU A 161 2.97 -13.41 -1.89
CA GLU A 161 2.69 -13.58 -0.46
C GLU A 161 2.15 -12.28 0.12
N THR A 162 1.30 -12.40 1.14
CA THR A 162 0.84 -11.25 1.93
C THR A 162 1.72 -11.06 3.17
N THR A 163 1.76 -9.83 3.69
CA THR A 163 2.51 -9.52 4.91
C THR A 163 1.72 -8.64 5.87
N THR A 164 1.93 -8.88 7.16
CA THR A 164 1.46 -8.01 8.26
C THR A 164 2.57 -7.09 8.76
N LYS A 165 3.81 -7.26 8.28
CA LYS A 165 5.01 -6.60 8.79
C LYS A 165 5.59 -5.63 7.78
N ALA A 166 6.09 -4.51 8.29
CA ALA A 166 6.88 -3.56 7.52
C ALA A 166 8.21 -3.28 8.23
N THR A 167 9.31 -3.31 7.47
CA THR A 167 10.64 -2.87 7.96
C THR A 167 10.94 -1.50 7.42
N VAL A 168 11.16 -0.55 8.31
CA VAL A 168 11.49 0.83 8.00
C VAL A 168 12.94 1.11 8.38
N PHE A 169 13.62 1.85 7.53
CA PHE A 169 15.00 2.29 7.74
C PHE A 169 15.00 3.81 7.82
N ARG A 170 15.73 4.37 8.79
CA ARG A 170 15.99 5.81 8.84
C ARG A 170 17.02 6.15 7.77
N GLY A 171 16.71 7.12 6.92
CA GLY A 171 17.62 7.61 5.90
C GLY A 171 18.85 8.33 6.50
N PRO A 172 19.88 8.57 5.70
CA PRO A 172 21.11 9.22 6.15
C PRO A 172 20.88 10.65 6.70
N ASN A 173 19.79 11.29 6.35
CA ASN A 173 19.41 12.63 6.82
C ASN A 173 18.50 12.60 8.07
N GLY A 174 18.36 11.45 8.74
CA GLY A 174 17.62 11.35 10.00
C GLY A 174 16.09 11.34 9.85
N THR A 175 15.59 11.22 8.61
CA THR A 175 14.14 11.17 8.29
C THR A 175 13.77 9.84 7.69
#